data_29d30b2b71ed314cb3a1e993a2beab18
#
_entry.id   29d30b2b71ed314cb3a1e993a2beab18
#
_cell.length_a   1.000
_cell.length_b   1.000
_cell.length_c   1.000
_cell.angle_alpha   90.00
_cell.angle_beta   90.00
_cell.angle_gamma   90.00
#
_symmetry.space_group_name_H-M   'P 1'
#
loop_
_entity.id
_entity.type
_entity.pdbx_description
1 polymer ?
#
loop_
_entity_poly.entity_id
_entity_poly.type
_entity_poly.pdbx_seq_one_letter_code
_entity_poly.pdbx_strand_id
1 'polypeptide(L)'
;FSMKDVVPLPNGAEVPLREALITSYDIRSLNKRLLKAWSERSGSPFLRALVESGSREEIEEFCWGRELIDLINDHPADFADGEEFVSVLKKLQPRLYSIASSPNAHPGEVHLTVAIVRYNSHGRDRGGVCSTYLSDRVGDVCSGIFVHNNKAFRLPEDHSKDIIMVGPGTGIAPLRAFLEEREVSKASGRNWLFFGNPCRATDFIYEDEINAWVKNGTLTKLDLAFSRDQENKIYVQDRMLEAGAELWDWLQGGGYFYVCGDASRMAKDVEKALQTILKTHGGLNDEEAIGYLKNLKKEKRYARDVY
;
A
#
# COMPACT_ATOMS: atom_id res chain seq x y z
N PHE A 1 -26.40 -16.21 22.97
CA PHE A 1 -26.64 -16.34 21.52
C PHE A 1 -25.69 -17.35 20.89
N SER A 2 -25.96 -17.80 19.67
CA SER A 2 -25.20 -18.83 18.97
C SER A 2 -24.69 -18.36 17.59
N MET A 3 -23.71 -19.07 17.03
CA MET A 3 -23.20 -18.82 15.69
C MET A 3 -24.22 -19.08 14.56
N LYS A 4 -25.39 -19.67 14.90
CA LYS A 4 -26.50 -19.94 13.98
C LYS A 4 -27.57 -18.87 14.01
N ASP A 5 -27.55 -17.95 14.99
CA ASP A 5 -28.52 -16.88 15.10
C ASP A 5 -28.42 -15.97 13.87
N VAL A 6 -29.55 -15.58 13.37
CA VAL A 6 -29.63 -14.70 12.18
C VAL A 6 -29.36 -13.25 12.61
N VAL A 7 -28.47 -12.58 11.89
CA VAL A 7 -28.08 -11.20 12.17
C VAL A 7 -28.09 -10.37 10.90
N PRO A 8 -28.30 -9.05 11.00
CA PRO A 8 -28.27 -8.19 9.83
C PRO A 8 -26.85 -7.97 9.31
N LEU A 9 -26.71 -7.88 7.99
CA LEU A 9 -25.51 -7.40 7.32
C LEU A 9 -25.56 -5.89 7.09
N PRO A 10 -24.42 -5.24 6.85
CA PRO A 10 -24.37 -3.81 6.52
C PRO A 10 -25.14 -3.38 5.26
N ASN A 11 -25.52 -4.32 4.39
CA ASN A 11 -26.33 -4.09 3.19
C ASN A 11 -27.83 -4.38 3.41
N GLY A 12 -28.23 -4.74 4.63
CA GLY A 12 -29.62 -5.04 4.99
C GLY A 12 -30.06 -6.49 4.74
N ALA A 13 -29.20 -7.34 4.20
CA ALA A 13 -29.47 -8.79 4.15
C ALA A 13 -29.31 -9.43 5.53
N GLU A 14 -29.88 -10.61 5.74
CA GLU A 14 -29.79 -11.36 6.96
C GLU A 14 -29.11 -12.71 6.72
N VAL A 15 -28.13 -13.06 7.57
CA VAL A 15 -27.39 -14.31 7.48
C VAL A 15 -27.08 -14.85 8.87
N PRO A 16 -26.68 -16.13 9.00
CA PRO A 16 -26.17 -16.65 10.27
C PRO A 16 -24.97 -15.85 10.78
N LEU A 17 -24.88 -15.62 12.09
CA LEU A 17 -23.78 -14.87 12.74
C LEU A 17 -22.39 -15.33 12.28
N ARG A 18 -22.20 -16.64 12.16
CA ARG A 18 -20.93 -17.19 11.66
C ARG A 18 -20.57 -16.66 10.28
N GLU A 19 -21.51 -16.61 9.37
CA GLU A 19 -21.32 -16.10 8.01
C GLU A 19 -21.05 -14.60 8.02
N ALA A 20 -21.81 -13.85 8.79
CA ALA A 20 -21.64 -12.42 8.98
C ALA A 20 -20.21 -12.05 9.43
N LEU A 21 -19.66 -12.79 10.41
CA LEU A 21 -18.31 -12.59 10.94
C LEU A 21 -17.22 -12.99 9.95
N ILE A 22 -17.48 -13.94 9.06
CA ILE A 22 -16.52 -14.36 8.03
C ILE A 22 -16.47 -13.37 6.86
N THR A 23 -17.62 -12.81 6.47
CA THR A 23 -17.74 -12.10 5.19
C THR A 23 -17.89 -10.58 5.31
N SER A 24 -18.45 -10.08 6.41
CA SER A 24 -19.01 -8.74 6.41
C SER A 24 -18.55 -7.82 7.54
N TYR A 25 -18.12 -8.38 8.66
CA TYR A 25 -17.68 -7.59 9.80
C TYR A 25 -16.17 -7.69 10.05
N ASP A 26 -15.54 -6.58 10.45
CA ASP A 26 -14.13 -6.55 10.80
C ASP A 26 -13.94 -7.09 12.23
N ILE A 27 -13.41 -8.29 12.31
CA ILE A 27 -13.06 -8.97 13.57
C ILE A 27 -11.56 -8.91 13.87
N ARG A 28 -10.79 -8.22 13.02
CA ARG A 28 -9.31 -8.16 13.07
C ARG A 28 -8.78 -6.85 13.64
N SER A 29 -9.55 -5.77 13.54
CA SER A 29 -9.06 -4.45 13.91
C SER A 29 -9.82 -3.91 15.11
N LEU A 30 -9.13 -3.74 16.23
CA LEU A 30 -9.67 -3.00 17.37
C LEU A 30 -9.57 -1.49 17.12
N ASN A 31 -10.47 -0.72 17.73
CA ASN A 31 -10.45 0.74 17.67
C ASN A 31 -11.16 1.33 18.90
N LYS A 32 -10.94 2.63 19.16
CA LYS A 32 -11.51 3.33 20.33
C LYS A 32 -13.04 3.16 20.44
N ARG A 33 -13.78 3.18 19.32
CA ARG A 33 -15.24 3.03 19.33
C ARG A 33 -15.65 1.64 19.83
N LEU A 34 -15.00 0.60 19.33
CA LEU A 34 -15.26 -0.78 19.76
C LEU A 34 -14.88 -0.97 21.23
N LEU A 35 -13.70 -0.47 21.64
CA LEU A 35 -13.25 -0.57 23.03
C LEU A 35 -14.23 0.14 23.99
N LYS A 36 -14.78 1.29 23.58
CA LYS A 36 -15.80 1.99 24.37
C LYS A 36 -17.06 1.14 24.56
N ALA A 37 -17.65 0.69 23.46
CA ALA A 37 -18.84 -0.16 23.50
C ALA A 37 -18.62 -1.48 24.28
N TRP A 38 -17.40 -2.00 24.21
CA TRP A 38 -16.98 -3.21 24.92
C TRP A 38 -16.80 -2.97 26.43
N SER A 39 -16.17 -1.84 26.80
CA SER A 39 -15.96 -1.49 28.21
C SER A 39 -17.25 -1.30 29.00
N GLU A 40 -18.31 -0.84 28.34
CA GLU A 40 -19.65 -0.67 28.91
C GLU A 40 -20.31 -2.03 29.23
N ARG A 41 -19.95 -3.10 28.52
CA ARG A 41 -20.54 -4.44 28.61
C ARG A 41 -19.68 -5.44 29.39
N SER A 42 -18.35 -5.30 29.33
CA SER A 42 -17.42 -6.20 30.03
C SER A 42 -17.27 -5.90 31.51
N GLY A 43 -17.68 -4.69 31.94
CA GLY A 43 -17.42 -4.22 33.29
C GLY A 43 -15.94 -4.04 33.64
N SER A 44 -15.02 -4.15 32.66
CA SER A 44 -13.58 -4.06 32.87
C SER A 44 -13.15 -2.65 33.31
N PRO A 45 -12.62 -2.47 34.53
CA PRO A 45 -12.10 -1.18 34.97
C PRO A 45 -10.93 -0.70 34.12
N PHE A 46 -10.10 -1.63 33.65
CA PHE A 46 -8.97 -1.33 32.78
C PHE A 46 -9.42 -0.72 31.45
N LEU A 47 -10.35 -1.37 30.73
CA LEU A 47 -10.85 -0.85 29.46
C LEU A 47 -11.56 0.50 29.63
N ARG A 48 -12.29 0.67 30.74
CA ARG A 48 -12.96 1.93 31.04
C ARG A 48 -11.93 3.05 31.23
N ALA A 49 -10.91 2.82 32.05
CA ALA A 49 -9.84 3.81 32.26
C ALA A 49 -9.09 4.13 30.96
N LEU A 50 -8.78 3.11 30.15
CA LEU A 50 -8.10 3.29 28.86
C LEU A 50 -8.92 4.17 27.89
N VAL A 51 -10.24 3.94 27.83
CA VAL A 51 -11.11 4.69 26.90
C VAL A 51 -11.40 6.11 27.37
N GLU A 52 -11.58 6.32 28.69
CA GLU A 52 -11.96 7.60 29.31
C GLU A 52 -10.76 8.53 29.51
N SER A 53 -9.62 7.99 29.91
CA SER A 53 -8.45 8.76 30.36
C SER A 53 -7.17 8.46 29.56
N GLY A 54 -7.14 7.39 28.76
CA GLY A 54 -5.98 7.03 27.95
C GLY A 54 -5.71 7.99 26.80
N SER A 55 -4.44 8.25 26.53
CA SER A 55 -3.99 8.99 25.38
C SER A 55 -4.30 8.22 24.08
N ARG A 56 -4.17 8.90 22.95
CA ARG A 56 -4.31 8.25 21.63
C ARG A 56 -3.26 7.15 21.47
N GLU A 57 -2.04 7.41 21.89
CA GLU A 57 -0.91 6.50 21.80
C GLU A 57 -1.14 5.22 22.61
N GLU A 58 -1.64 5.34 23.84
CA GLU A 58 -1.96 4.19 24.71
C GLU A 58 -3.07 3.32 24.11
N ILE A 59 -4.08 3.92 23.48
CA ILE A 59 -5.15 3.19 22.79
C ILE A 59 -4.60 2.48 21.55
N GLU A 60 -3.75 3.15 20.76
CA GLU A 60 -3.12 2.57 19.58
C GLU A 60 -2.19 1.40 19.98
N GLU A 61 -1.40 1.56 21.04
CA GLU A 61 -0.55 0.50 21.59
C GLU A 61 -1.37 -0.70 22.08
N PHE A 62 -2.45 -0.46 22.81
CA PHE A 62 -3.34 -1.54 23.23
C PHE A 62 -3.96 -2.30 22.05
N CYS A 63 -4.39 -1.57 21.01
CA CYS A 63 -4.98 -2.16 19.81
C CYS A 63 -3.95 -2.90 18.95
N TRP A 64 -2.65 -2.57 19.06
CA TRP A 64 -1.62 -3.11 18.21
C TRP A 64 -1.49 -4.65 18.37
N GLY A 65 -1.70 -5.36 17.26
CA GLY A 65 -1.60 -6.82 17.21
C GLY A 65 -2.70 -7.59 17.94
N ARG A 66 -3.65 -6.91 18.59
CA ARG A 66 -4.85 -7.54 19.15
C ARG A 66 -5.99 -7.58 18.15
N GLU A 67 -6.82 -8.59 18.28
CA GLU A 67 -8.04 -8.82 17.51
C GLU A 67 -9.24 -8.97 18.43
N LEU A 68 -10.45 -9.03 17.86
CA LEU A 68 -11.69 -9.22 18.62
C LEU A 68 -11.63 -10.43 19.55
N ILE A 69 -11.02 -11.52 19.11
CA ILE A 69 -10.90 -12.75 19.94
C ILE A 69 -10.03 -12.52 21.18
N ASP A 70 -9.00 -11.66 21.12
CA ASP A 70 -8.21 -11.32 22.30
C ASP A 70 -9.04 -10.49 23.28
N LEU A 71 -9.87 -9.57 22.77
CA LEU A 71 -10.78 -8.78 23.58
C LEU A 71 -11.84 -9.66 24.26
N ILE A 72 -12.38 -10.65 23.54
CA ILE A 72 -13.34 -11.65 24.11
C ILE A 72 -12.69 -12.44 25.25
N ASN A 73 -11.46 -12.89 25.06
CA ASN A 73 -10.76 -13.73 26.05
C ASN A 73 -10.31 -12.95 27.28
N ASP A 74 -9.72 -11.76 27.07
CA ASP A 74 -9.11 -10.97 28.14
C ASP A 74 -10.14 -10.13 28.91
N HIS A 75 -11.22 -9.75 28.24
CA HIS A 75 -12.28 -8.89 28.79
C HIS A 75 -13.66 -9.37 28.35
N PRO A 76 -14.14 -10.52 28.85
CA PRO A 76 -15.46 -11.04 28.48
C PRO A 76 -16.56 -9.99 28.64
N ALA A 77 -17.48 -9.91 27.70
CA ALA A 77 -18.56 -8.94 27.66
C ALA A 77 -19.89 -9.63 27.35
N ASP A 78 -20.97 -9.19 27.98
CA ASP A 78 -22.31 -9.72 27.78
C ASP A 78 -23.04 -8.91 26.70
N PHE A 79 -23.67 -9.63 25.77
CA PHE A 79 -24.57 -9.11 24.75
C PHE A 79 -25.89 -9.86 24.81
N ALA A 80 -27.00 -9.18 24.64
CA ALA A 80 -28.33 -9.78 24.71
C ALA A 80 -28.53 -10.82 23.58
N ASP A 81 -28.05 -10.52 22.39
CA ASP A 81 -28.18 -11.40 21.22
C ASP A 81 -27.06 -11.14 20.19
N GLY A 82 -27.12 -11.85 19.06
CA GLY A 82 -26.15 -11.69 17.96
C GLY A 82 -26.26 -10.36 17.23
N GLU A 83 -27.43 -9.75 17.16
CA GLU A 83 -27.63 -8.46 16.53
C GLU A 83 -26.98 -7.36 17.34
N GLU A 84 -27.16 -7.33 18.65
CA GLU A 84 -26.44 -6.40 19.52
C GLU A 84 -24.91 -6.58 19.41
N PHE A 85 -24.44 -7.84 19.35
CA PHE A 85 -23.01 -8.12 19.19
C PHE A 85 -22.45 -7.54 17.89
N VAL A 86 -23.10 -7.76 16.74
CA VAL A 86 -22.59 -7.21 15.47
C VAL A 86 -22.74 -5.70 15.35
N SER A 87 -23.68 -5.09 16.09
CA SER A 87 -23.92 -3.63 16.08
C SER A 87 -22.71 -2.80 16.51
N VAL A 88 -21.85 -3.37 17.37
CA VAL A 88 -20.63 -2.71 17.84
C VAL A 88 -19.44 -2.91 16.89
N LEU A 89 -19.52 -3.88 15.99
CA LEU A 89 -18.47 -4.18 15.04
C LEU A 89 -18.45 -3.21 13.87
N LYS A 90 -17.28 -3.08 13.26
CA LYS A 90 -17.10 -2.32 12.03
C LYS A 90 -17.41 -3.19 10.82
N LYS A 91 -17.98 -2.60 9.78
CA LYS A 91 -18.04 -3.24 8.46
C LYS A 91 -16.64 -3.58 7.98
N LEU A 92 -16.45 -4.77 7.44
CA LEU A 92 -15.22 -5.16 6.77
C LEU A 92 -14.98 -4.25 5.57
N GLN A 93 -13.86 -3.52 5.57
CA GLN A 93 -13.53 -2.58 4.53
C GLN A 93 -12.85 -3.29 3.36
N PRO A 94 -13.12 -2.90 2.11
CA PRO A 94 -12.38 -3.39 0.97
C PRO A 94 -10.91 -2.95 1.06
N ARG A 95 -10.00 -3.74 0.45
CA ARG A 95 -8.58 -3.40 0.31
C ARG A 95 -8.31 -2.95 -1.11
N LEU A 96 -7.58 -1.84 -1.22
CA LEU A 96 -7.13 -1.34 -2.51
C LEU A 96 -5.74 -1.91 -2.82
N TYR A 97 -5.55 -2.31 -4.05
CA TYR A 97 -4.26 -2.73 -4.61
C TYR A 97 -4.05 -1.99 -5.92
N SER A 98 -2.86 -1.44 -6.11
CA SER A 98 -2.52 -0.81 -7.39
C SER A 98 -2.50 -1.86 -8.49
N ILE A 99 -3.12 -1.54 -9.64
CA ILE A 99 -3.15 -2.42 -10.80
C ILE A 99 -1.74 -2.52 -11.38
N ALA A 100 -1.27 -3.74 -11.60
CA ALA A 100 0.08 -4.05 -12.08
C ALA A 100 0.12 -4.43 -13.57
N SER A 101 -0.97 -4.26 -14.32
CA SER A 101 -1.04 -4.57 -15.76
C SER A 101 -1.62 -3.42 -16.57
N SER A 102 -1.16 -3.31 -17.83
CA SER A 102 -1.81 -2.47 -18.83
C SER A 102 -3.01 -3.20 -19.45
N PRO A 103 -4.18 -2.55 -19.58
CA PRO A 103 -5.34 -3.15 -20.24
C PRO A 103 -5.10 -3.36 -21.74
N ASN A 104 -4.16 -2.65 -22.35
CA ASN A 104 -3.80 -2.82 -23.76
C ASN A 104 -2.83 -3.99 -23.96
N ALA A 105 -1.96 -4.26 -22.99
CA ALA A 105 -1.10 -5.45 -23.00
C ALA A 105 -1.86 -6.72 -22.61
N HIS A 106 -2.81 -6.61 -21.68
CA HIS A 106 -3.59 -7.73 -21.12
C HIS A 106 -5.09 -7.45 -21.19
N PRO A 107 -5.73 -7.53 -22.39
CA PRO A 107 -7.14 -7.28 -22.55
C PRO A 107 -8.00 -8.27 -21.75
N GLY A 108 -8.88 -7.74 -20.90
CA GLY A 108 -9.79 -8.55 -20.09
C GLY A 108 -9.18 -9.08 -18.78
N GLU A 109 -7.93 -8.72 -18.47
CA GLU A 109 -7.24 -9.14 -17.26
C GLU A 109 -6.80 -7.95 -16.38
N VAL A 110 -6.71 -8.21 -15.09
CA VAL A 110 -6.12 -7.28 -14.10
C VAL A 110 -5.10 -8.04 -13.27
N HIS A 111 -3.84 -7.64 -13.35
CA HIS A 111 -2.78 -8.21 -12.53
C HIS A 111 -2.58 -7.37 -11.26
N LEU A 112 -2.27 -8.05 -10.16
CA LEU A 112 -1.99 -7.42 -8.86
C LEU A 112 -0.65 -7.91 -8.33
N THR A 113 0.10 -7.02 -7.68
CA THR A 113 1.29 -7.38 -6.90
C THR A 113 0.95 -7.28 -5.43
N VAL A 114 0.85 -8.43 -4.75
CA VAL A 114 0.36 -8.51 -3.38
C VAL A 114 1.41 -9.13 -2.47
N ALA A 115 1.89 -8.36 -1.49
CA ALA A 115 2.70 -8.91 -0.42
C ALA A 115 1.81 -9.65 0.59
N ILE A 116 2.12 -10.92 0.84
CA ILE A 116 1.39 -11.74 1.81
C ILE A 116 1.81 -11.32 3.22
N VAL A 117 0.87 -10.79 3.99
CA VAL A 117 1.12 -10.37 5.37
C VAL A 117 0.92 -11.54 6.32
N ARG A 118 1.99 -11.97 6.99
CA ARG A 118 1.97 -12.96 8.07
C ARG A 118 2.87 -12.50 9.21
N TYR A 119 2.39 -12.61 10.43
CA TYR A 119 3.15 -12.21 11.62
C TYR A 119 2.65 -12.94 12.86
N ASN A 120 3.44 -12.97 13.92
CA ASN A 120 3.01 -13.47 15.23
C ASN A 120 2.76 -12.28 16.17
N SER A 121 1.64 -12.33 16.89
CA SER A 121 1.31 -11.34 17.90
C SER A 121 0.42 -11.96 18.96
N HIS A 122 0.67 -11.61 20.24
CA HIS A 122 -0.04 -12.17 21.40
C HIS A 122 -0.11 -13.70 21.38
N GLY A 123 1.03 -14.35 21.06
CA GLY A 123 1.17 -15.81 21.06
C GLY A 123 0.40 -16.53 19.94
N ARG A 124 -0.11 -15.82 18.92
CA ARG A 124 -0.85 -16.42 17.81
C ARG A 124 -0.32 -15.95 16.45
N ASP A 125 -0.37 -16.86 15.48
CA ASP A 125 -0.09 -16.54 14.09
C ASP A 125 -1.24 -15.73 13.50
N ARG A 126 -0.87 -14.64 12.84
CA ARG A 126 -1.79 -13.69 12.22
C ARG A 126 -1.53 -13.63 10.71
N GLY A 127 -2.57 -13.30 9.97
CA GLY A 127 -2.47 -13.07 8.53
C GLY A 127 -3.27 -11.85 8.10
N GLY A 128 -2.81 -11.13 7.09
CA GLY A 128 -3.59 -10.05 6.48
C GLY A 128 -4.88 -10.59 5.88
N VAL A 129 -6.02 -9.98 6.17
CA VAL A 129 -7.36 -10.49 5.77
C VAL A 129 -7.43 -10.76 4.27
N CYS A 130 -7.10 -9.78 3.45
CA CYS A 130 -7.19 -9.89 1.99
C CYS A 130 -5.99 -10.64 1.40
N SER A 131 -4.75 -10.32 1.82
CA SER A 131 -3.55 -10.94 1.26
C SER A 131 -3.50 -12.45 1.48
N THR A 132 -3.87 -12.94 2.68
CA THR A 132 -3.96 -14.40 2.92
C THR A 132 -5.22 -15.03 2.31
N TYR A 133 -6.29 -14.26 2.10
CA TYR A 133 -7.42 -14.77 1.33
C TYR A 133 -7.02 -15.05 -0.11
N LEU A 134 -6.34 -14.09 -0.74
CA LEU A 134 -5.87 -14.23 -2.12
C LEU A 134 -4.84 -15.37 -2.29
N SER A 135 -3.93 -15.55 -1.31
CA SER A 135 -2.90 -16.59 -1.42
C SER A 135 -3.38 -17.99 -1.07
N ASP A 136 -4.29 -18.13 -0.08
CA ASP A 136 -4.54 -19.43 0.55
C ASP A 136 -5.97 -19.95 0.30
N ARG A 137 -6.92 -19.06 -0.02
CA ARG A 137 -8.35 -19.40 0.07
C ARG A 137 -9.18 -19.02 -1.15
N VAL A 138 -8.68 -18.16 -2.03
CA VAL A 138 -9.46 -17.72 -3.20
C VAL A 138 -9.74 -18.91 -4.15
N GLY A 139 -8.75 -19.79 -4.36
CA GLY A 139 -8.90 -20.97 -5.22
C GLY A 139 -9.51 -20.61 -6.58
N ASP A 140 -10.47 -21.41 -7.03
CA ASP A 140 -11.21 -21.22 -8.29
C ASP A 140 -12.53 -20.43 -8.11
N VAL A 141 -12.73 -19.78 -6.93
CA VAL A 141 -13.96 -19.03 -6.66
C VAL A 141 -13.83 -17.58 -7.16
N CYS A 142 -14.94 -17.04 -7.65
CA CYS A 142 -15.01 -15.64 -8.03
C CYS A 142 -15.00 -14.74 -6.79
N SER A 143 -14.15 -13.72 -6.80
CA SER A 143 -14.12 -12.67 -5.78
C SER A 143 -14.76 -11.41 -6.29
N GLY A 144 -15.56 -10.74 -5.45
CA GLY A 144 -16.11 -9.42 -5.76
C GLY A 144 -14.99 -8.37 -5.80
N ILE A 145 -14.89 -7.66 -6.91
CA ILE A 145 -13.94 -6.56 -7.08
C ILE A 145 -14.65 -5.30 -7.59
N PHE A 146 -14.03 -4.16 -7.37
CA PHE A 146 -14.39 -2.90 -8.01
C PHE A 146 -13.14 -2.13 -8.40
N VAL A 147 -13.23 -1.31 -9.44
CA VAL A 147 -12.12 -0.48 -9.87
C VAL A 147 -12.22 0.91 -9.23
N HIS A 148 -11.19 1.28 -8.49
CA HIS A 148 -11.04 2.62 -7.94
C HIS A 148 -10.15 3.46 -8.88
N ASN A 149 -10.71 4.58 -9.38
CA ASN A 149 -10.02 5.42 -10.34
C ASN A 149 -9.11 6.44 -9.64
N ASN A 150 -7.78 6.28 -9.75
CA ASN A 150 -6.80 7.27 -9.32
C ASN A 150 -6.46 8.24 -10.47
N LYS A 151 -7.15 9.39 -10.52
CA LYS A 151 -6.93 10.41 -11.57
C LYS A 151 -5.60 11.16 -11.42
N ALA A 152 -4.98 11.09 -10.24
CA ALA A 152 -3.73 11.80 -9.95
C ALA A 152 -2.48 10.99 -10.32
N PHE A 153 -2.61 9.68 -10.56
CA PHE A 153 -1.50 8.80 -10.89
C PHE A 153 -1.71 8.17 -12.27
N ARG A 154 -1.29 8.91 -13.31
CA ARG A 154 -1.49 8.56 -14.72
C ARG A 154 -0.25 8.84 -15.53
N LEU A 155 -0.03 8.08 -16.61
CA LEU A 155 0.99 8.41 -17.61
C LEU A 155 0.71 9.77 -18.25
N PRO A 156 1.74 10.48 -18.75
CA PRO A 156 1.54 11.69 -19.55
C PRO A 156 0.78 11.36 -20.83
N GLU A 157 -0.09 12.26 -21.27
CA GLU A 157 -0.80 12.14 -22.56
C GLU A 157 0.17 12.18 -23.74
N ASP A 158 1.23 12.97 -23.60
CA ASP A 158 2.33 13.03 -24.59
C ASP A 158 3.31 11.89 -24.33
N HIS A 159 3.26 10.86 -25.15
CA HIS A 159 4.11 9.67 -25.06
C HIS A 159 5.60 9.94 -25.35
N SER A 160 5.96 11.14 -25.83
CA SER A 160 7.37 11.56 -26.00
C SER A 160 8.03 12.02 -24.71
N LYS A 161 7.25 12.23 -23.64
CA LYS A 161 7.77 12.64 -22.34
C LYS A 161 8.52 11.52 -21.64
N ASP A 162 9.63 11.88 -21.03
CA ASP A 162 10.40 10.99 -20.18
C ASP A 162 9.67 10.74 -18.86
N ILE A 163 9.81 9.52 -18.31
CA ILE A 163 9.26 9.18 -17.00
C ILE A 163 10.33 8.59 -16.09
N ILE A 164 10.36 9.04 -14.85
CA ILE A 164 11.19 8.54 -13.77
C ILE A 164 10.26 7.88 -12.75
N MET A 165 10.53 6.65 -12.40
CA MET A 165 9.66 5.81 -11.59
C MET A 165 10.42 5.28 -10.37
N VAL A 166 9.89 5.50 -9.17
CA VAL A 166 10.46 5.01 -7.91
C VAL A 166 9.43 4.12 -7.22
N GLY A 167 9.71 2.82 -7.16
CA GLY A 167 8.74 1.84 -6.63
C GLY A 167 9.39 0.60 -6.02
N PRO A 168 9.90 0.70 -4.78
CA PRO A 168 10.42 -0.47 -4.08
C PRO A 168 9.30 -1.40 -3.61
N GLY A 169 9.61 -2.69 -3.52
CA GLY A 169 8.67 -3.72 -3.10
C GLY A 169 7.43 -3.76 -3.99
N THR A 170 6.24 -3.82 -3.39
CA THR A 170 4.97 -3.80 -4.12
C THR A 170 4.67 -2.46 -4.80
N GLY A 171 5.45 -1.41 -4.53
CA GLY A 171 5.38 -0.14 -5.26
C GLY A 171 5.70 -0.26 -6.74
N ILE A 172 6.30 -1.36 -7.18
CA ILE A 172 6.52 -1.68 -8.60
C ILE A 172 5.20 -1.86 -9.37
N ALA A 173 4.10 -2.23 -8.70
CA ALA A 173 2.85 -2.63 -9.34
C ALA A 173 2.37 -1.65 -10.43
N PRO A 174 2.03 -0.38 -10.15
CA PRO A 174 1.55 0.53 -11.17
C PRO A 174 2.66 0.94 -12.15
N LEU A 175 3.92 0.84 -11.76
CA LEU A 175 5.06 1.17 -12.61
C LEU A 175 5.29 0.09 -13.68
N ARG A 176 5.04 -1.19 -13.32
CA ARG A 176 4.99 -2.29 -14.27
C ARG A 176 3.90 -2.03 -15.32
N ALA A 177 2.69 -1.68 -14.87
CA ALA A 177 1.60 -1.33 -15.78
C ALA A 177 1.97 -0.18 -16.73
N PHE A 178 2.71 0.83 -16.23
CA PHE A 178 3.19 1.93 -17.05
C PHE A 178 4.20 1.47 -18.11
N LEU A 179 5.13 0.59 -17.76
CA LEU A 179 6.12 0.06 -18.72
C LEU A 179 5.44 -0.79 -19.80
N GLU A 180 4.50 -1.68 -19.44
CA GLU A 180 3.70 -2.44 -20.41
C GLU A 180 2.92 -1.53 -21.37
N GLU A 181 2.24 -0.49 -20.83
CA GLU A 181 1.50 0.45 -21.66
C GLU A 181 2.40 1.23 -22.59
N ARG A 182 3.57 1.67 -22.14
CA ARG A 182 4.54 2.39 -22.97
C ARG A 182 5.19 1.50 -24.02
N GLU A 183 5.38 0.21 -23.75
CA GLU A 183 5.84 -0.76 -24.72
C GLU A 183 4.81 -0.96 -25.83
N VAL A 184 3.54 -1.26 -25.47
CA VAL A 184 2.46 -1.50 -26.45
C VAL A 184 2.15 -0.25 -27.26
N SER A 185 2.13 0.93 -26.62
CA SER A 185 1.90 2.20 -27.30
C SER A 185 3.11 2.72 -28.08
N LYS A 186 4.26 2.04 -28.01
CA LYS A 186 5.54 2.48 -28.62
C LYS A 186 5.92 3.89 -28.23
N ALA A 187 5.76 4.23 -26.98
CA ALA A 187 6.11 5.54 -26.44
C ALA A 187 7.58 5.86 -26.72
N SER A 188 7.85 7.05 -27.27
CA SER A 188 9.22 7.46 -27.66
C SER A 188 10.02 8.09 -26.54
N GLY A 189 9.36 8.54 -25.46
CA GLY A 189 10.05 9.07 -24.27
C GLY A 189 10.78 7.97 -23.50
N ARG A 190 11.83 8.35 -22.82
CA ARG A 190 12.69 7.45 -22.03
C ARG A 190 12.00 7.03 -20.73
N ASN A 191 12.36 5.84 -20.25
CA ASN A 191 11.84 5.27 -19.01
C ASN A 191 12.99 4.94 -18.05
N TRP A 192 12.92 5.46 -16.82
CA TRP A 192 13.90 5.20 -15.79
C TRP A 192 13.23 4.61 -14.55
N LEU A 193 13.68 3.45 -14.10
CA LEU A 193 13.13 2.76 -12.92
C LEU A 193 14.16 2.66 -11.81
N PHE A 194 13.79 3.13 -10.62
CA PHE A 194 14.44 2.84 -9.35
C PHE A 194 13.62 1.77 -8.61
N PHE A 195 14.15 0.56 -8.55
CA PHE A 195 13.55 -0.56 -7.85
C PHE A 195 14.40 -1.00 -6.66
N GLY A 196 13.75 -1.43 -5.58
CA GLY A 196 14.44 -1.89 -4.39
C GLY A 196 13.65 -2.91 -3.60
N ASN A 197 14.37 -3.81 -2.93
CA ASN A 197 13.80 -4.82 -2.03
C ASN A 197 14.87 -5.30 -1.03
N PRO A 198 14.58 -6.16 -0.03
CA PRO A 198 15.61 -6.65 0.88
C PRO A 198 16.75 -7.39 0.18
N CYS A 199 16.48 -8.47 -0.55
CA CYS A 199 17.48 -9.34 -1.15
C CYS A 199 17.19 -9.56 -2.63
N ARG A 200 18.24 -9.50 -3.47
CA ARG A 200 18.08 -9.74 -4.92
C ARG A 200 17.61 -11.17 -5.22
N ALA A 201 18.25 -12.14 -4.57
CA ALA A 201 18.02 -13.56 -4.88
C ALA A 201 16.59 -14.04 -4.61
N THR A 202 15.86 -13.40 -3.70
CA THR A 202 14.52 -13.83 -3.28
C THR A 202 13.44 -12.81 -3.57
N ASP A 203 13.81 -11.54 -3.72
CA ASP A 203 12.84 -10.44 -3.68
C ASP A 203 12.87 -9.57 -4.95
N PHE A 204 13.67 -9.93 -5.97
CA PHE A 204 13.62 -9.21 -7.25
C PHE A 204 12.42 -9.69 -8.08
N ILE A 205 11.24 -9.24 -7.67
CA ILE A 205 10.00 -9.55 -8.39
C ILE A 205 10.03 -8.94 -9.79
N TYR A 206 9.50 -9.67 -10.78
CA TYR A 206 9.49 -9.32 -12.20
C TYR A 206 10.89 -9.17 -12.83
N GLU A 207 11.94 -9.84 -12.29
CA GLU A 207 13.31 -9.72 -12.80
C GLU A 207 13.40 -10.02 -14.30
N ASP A 208 12.74 -11.09 -14.79
CA ASP A 208 12.78 -11.48 -16.20
C ASP A 208 12.13 -10.43 -17.11
N GLU A 209 10.97 -9.89 -16.70
CA GLU A 209 10.27 -8.84 -17.47
C GLU A 209 11.09 -7.55 -17.50
N ILE A 210 11.61 -7.12 -16.35
CA ILE A 210 12.44 -5.91 -16.23
C ILE A 210 13.69 -6.03 -17.09
N ASN A 211 14.37 -7.18 -17.05
CA ASN A 211 15.55 -7.44 -17.89
C ASN A 211 15.20 -7.48 -19.38
N ALA A 212 14.02 -8.00 -19.75
CA ALA A 212 13.55 -7.95 -21.12
C ALA A 212 13.33 -6.52 -21.61
N TRP A 213 12.73 -5.66 -20.78
CA TRP A 213 12.54 -4.24 -21.12
C TRP A 213 13.85 -3.46 -21.20
N VAL A 214 14.85 -3.76 -20.37
CA VAL A 214 16.19 -3.20 -20.54
C VAL A 214 16.80 -3.63 -21.86
N LYS A 215 16.68 -4.92 -22.20
CA LYS A 215 17.26 -5.49 -23.43
C LYS A 215 16.61 -4.95 -24.71
N ASN A 216 15.31 -4.74 -24.70
CA ASN A 216 14.57 -4.25 -25.88
C ASN A 216 14.49 -2.72 -25.96
N GLY A 217 15.00 -2.00 -24.95
CA GLY A 217 15.04 -0.54 -24.90
C GLY A 217 13.78 0.13 -24.37
N THR A 218 12.73 -0.60 -24.00
CA THR A 218 11.55 -0.04 -23.34
C THR A 218 11.94 0.62 -22.01
N LEU A 219 12.79 -0.03 -21.20
CA LEU A 219 13.38 0.56 -20.00
C LEU A 219 14.78 1.08 -20.33
N THR A 220 14.90 2.40 -20.42
CA THR A 220 16.14 3.08 -20.77
C THR A 220 17.18 2.98 -19.66
N LYS A 221 16.75 3.06 -18.40
CA LYS A 221 17.64 3.02 -17.24
C LYS A 221 17.00 2.30 -16.06
N LEU A 222 17.81 1.50 -15.37
CA LEU A 222 17.43 0.72 -14.21
C LEU A 222 18.46 0.89 -13.11
N ASP A 223 18.02 1.38 -11.94
CA ASP A 223 18.81 1.42 -10.72
C ASP A 223 18.20 0.51 -9.66
N LEU A 224 19.01 -0.38 -9.11
CA LEU A 224 18.62 -1.41 -8.16
C LEU A 224 19.19 -1.14 -6.77
N ALA A 225 18.37 -1.31 -5.74
CA ALA A 225 18.74 -1.16 -4.35
C ALA A 225 18.26 -2.36 -3.53
N PHE A 226 19.16 -3.29 -3.25
CA PHE A 226 18.89 -4.43 -2.37
C PHE A 226 19.51 -4.18 -1.01
N SER A 227 18.68 -3.91 -0.01
CA SER A 227 19.14 -3.35 1.28
C SER A 227 19.84 -4.35 2.20
N ARG A 228 19.81 -5.65 1.90
CA ARG A 228 20.41 -6.72 2.72
C ARG A 228 21.46 -7.56 1.99
N ASP A 229 21.82 -7.20 0.76
CA ASP A 229 22.83 -7.93 -0.01
C ASP A 229 24.27 -7.49 0.32
N GLN A 230 24.42 -6.42 1.10
CA GLN A 230 25.68 -5.87 1.55
C GLN A 230 25.59 -5.40 3.01
N GLU A 231 26.72 -5.14 3.65
CA GLU A 231 26.80 -4.71 5.05
C GLU A 231 26.07 -3.37 5.28
N ASN A 232 26.34 -2.37 4.43
CA ASN A 232 25.66 -1.08 4.49
C ASN A 232 24.36 -1.14 3.69
N LYS A 233 23.24 -0.80 4.33
CA LYS A 233 21.95 -0.80 3.66
C LYS A 233 21.89 0.27 2.59
N ILE A 234 21.48 -0.13 1.39
CA ILE A 234 21.26 0.76 0.25
C ILE A 234 19.79 0.72 -0.11
N TYR A 235 19.19 1.90 -0.23
CA TYR A 235 17.79 2.09 -0.60
C TYR A 235 17.66 2.86 -1.92
N VAL A 236 16.46 2.96 -2.47
CA VAL A 236 16.20 3.66 -3.73
C VAL A 236 16.61 5.14 -3.68
N GLN A 237 16.43 5.82 -2.55
CA GLN A 237 16.85 7.21 -2.38
C GLN A 237 18.37 7.39 -2.45
N ASP A 238 19.15 6.40 -2.05
CA ASP A 238 20.60 6.44 -2.16
C ASP A 238 21.02 6.38 -3.63
N ARG A 239 20.40 5.48 -4.42
CA ARG A 239 20.59 5.40 -5.87
C ARG A 239 20.16 6.68 -6.59
N MET A 240 19.08 7.31 -6.14
CA MET A 240 18.67 8.62 -6.68
C MET A 240 19.73 9.70 -6.44
N LEU A 241 20.35 9.73 -5.25
CA LEU A 241 21.42 10.69 -4.94
C LEU A 241 22.66 10.44 -5.76
N GLU A 242 23.06 9.17 -5.95
CA GLU A 242 24.19 8.79 -6.82
C GLU A 242 24.00 9.25 -8.27
N ALA A 243 22.76 9.14 -8.78
CA ALA A 243 22.39 9.54 -10.14
C ALA A 243 21.84 10.98 -10.22
N GLY A 244 22.08 11.80 -9.20
CA GLY A 244 21.40 13.08 -9.00
C GLY A 244 21.52 14.06 -10.15
N ALA A 245 22.69 14.20 -10.77
CA ALA A 245 22.90 15.12 -11.91
C ALA A 245 22.01 14.74 -13.11
N GLU A 246 22.01 13.47 -13.49
CA GLU A 246 21.20 12.98 -14.61
C GLU A 246 19.70 13.04 -14.29
N LEU A 247 19.31 12.75 -13.03
CA LEU A 247 17.92 12.88 -12.60
C LEU A 247 17.43 14.33 -12.70
N TRP A 248 18.28 15.29 -12.35
CA TRP A 248 18.02 16.71 -12.54
C TRP A 248 17.83 17.07 -14.02
N ASP A 249 18.70 16.58 -14.90
CA ASP A 249 18.61 16.82 -16.34
C ASP A 249 17.29 16.29 -16.93
N TRP A 250 16.87 15.09 -16.51
CA TRP A 250 15.59 14.53 -16.95
C TRP A 250 14.39 15.39 -16.49
N LEU A 251 14.43 15.89 -15.26
CA LEU A 251 13.37 16.76 -14.74
C LEU A 251 13.32 18.11 -15.46
N GLN A 252 14.48 18.72 -15.74
CA GLN A 252 14.58 19.95 -16.52
C GLN A 252 14.08 19.75 -17.95
N GLY A 253 14.34 18.60 -18.56
CA GLY A 253 13.84 18.21 -19.87
C GLY A 253 12.32 18.01 -19.94
N GLY A 254 11.60 18.23 -18.84
CA GLY A 254 10.15 18.08 -18.78
C GLY A 254 9.69 16.70 -18.33
N GLY A 255 10.59 15.86 -17.81
CA GLY A 255 10.30 14.51 -17.32
C GLY A 255 9.28 14.47 -16.18
N TYR A 256 8.54 13.39 -16.09
CA TYR A 256 7.55 13.10 -15.04
C TYR A 256 8.18 12.21 -13.98
N PHE A 257 7.79 12.42 -12.73
CA PHE A 257 8.33 11.69 -11.58
C PHE A 257 7.21 10.98 -10.81
N TYR A 258 7.30 9.66 -10.71
CA TYR A 258 6.31 8.80 -10.07
C TYR A 258 6.90 8.09 -8.86
N VAL A 259 6.16 8.10 -7.76
CA VAL A 259 6.53 7.38 -6.52
C VAL A 259 5.38 6.50 -6.09
N CYS A 260 5.64 5.21 -5.91
CA CYS A 260 4.66 4.26 -5.36
C CYS A 260 5.27 3.40 -4.26
N GLY A 261 4.49 3.14 -3.20
CA GLY A 261 4.85 2.26 -2.08
C GLY A 261 4.63 2.87 -0.71
N ASP A 262 5.48 2.54 0.28
CA ASP A 262 5.31 2.94 1.69
C ASP A 262 5.26 4.46 1.89
N ALA A 263 4.12 4.92 2.44
CA ALA A 263 3.89 6.33 2.76
C ALA A 263 4.64 6.80 4.01
N SER A 264 4.94 5.89 4.94
CA SER A 264 5.43 6.23 6.29
C SER A 264 6.89 6.65 6.30
N ARG A 265 7.74 5.97 5.55
CA ARG A 265 9.20 6.17 5.49
C ARG A 265 9.68 6.44 4.07
N MET A 266 9.50 5.49 3.17
CA MET A 266 10.06 5.53 1.80
C MET A 266 9.69 6.80 1.06
N ALA A 267 8.41 7.17 1.02
CA ALA A 267 7.98 8.35 0.27
C ALA A 267 8.57 9.67 0.81
N LYS A 268 8.81 9.74 2.12
CA LYS A 268 9.48 10.90 2.76
C LYS A 268 10.96 10.96 2.42
N ASP A 269 11.63 9.82 2.44
CA ASP A 269 13.06 9.72 2.14
C ASP A 269 13.32 10.02 0.64
N VAL A 270 12.46 9.54 -0.25
CA VAL A 270 12.48 9.86 -1.69
C VAL A 270 12.28 11.36 -1.91
N GLU A 271 11.29 11.99 -1.25
CA GLU A 271 11.05 13.45 -1.39
C GLU A 271 12.23 14.25 -0.86
N LYS A 272 12.86 13.83 0.25
CA LYS A 272 14.06 14.45 0.80
C LYS A 272 15.27 14.31 -0.13
N ALA A 273 15.47 13.12 -0.70
CA ALA A 273 16.53 12.90 -1.70
C ALA A 273 16.33 13.79 -2.92
N LEU A 274 15.10 13.88 -3.42
CA LEU A 274 14.76 14.76 -4.55
C LEU A 274 15.04 16.22 -4.23
N GLN A 275 14.68 16.74 -3.04
CA GLN A 275 15.05 18.10 -2.61
C GLN A 275 16.56 18.30 -2.57
N THR A 276 17.32 17.31 -2.09
CA THR A 276 18.80 17.38 -2.09
C THR A 276 19.35 17.46 -3.50
N ILE A 277 18.82 16.68 -4.45
CA ILE A 277 19.21 16.70 -5.86
C ILE A 277 18.95 18.09 -6.48
N LEU A 278 17.75 18.65 -6.23
CA LEU A 278 17.40 19.98 -6.72
C LEU A 278 18.35 21.07 -6.21
N LYS A 279 18.79 20.96 -4.95
CA LYS A 279 19.77 21.91 -4.37
C LYS A 279 21.16 21.70 -4.92
N THR A 280 21.63 20.45 -4.96
CA THR A 280 23.03 20.14 -5.33
C THR A 280 23.29 20.32 -6.81
N HIS A 281 22.39 19.87 -7.68
CA HIS A 281 22.56 19.87 -9.12
C HIS A 281 21.79 20.99 -9.83
N GLY A 282 20.66 21.43 -9.23
CA GLY A 282 19.88 22.56 -9.74
C GLY A 282 20.35 23.93 -9.23
N GLY A 283 21.21 23.95 -8.23
CA GLY A 283 21.67 25.20 -7.61
C GLY A 283 20.58 25.96 -6.85
N LEU A 284 19.48 25.29 -6.50
CA LEU A 284 18.34 25.89 -5.82
C LEU A 284 18.58 25.98 -4.31
N ASN A 285 18.10 27.05 -3.68
CA ASN A 285 18.01 27.12 -2.23
C ASN A 285 16.80 26.30 -1.70
N ASP A 286 16.62 26.24 -0.38
CA ASP A 286 15.55 25.42 0.24
C ASP A 286 14.14 25.85 -0.20
N GLU A 287 13.87 27.16 -0.27
CA GLU A 287 12.56 27.69 -0.67
C GLU A 287 12.28 27.41 -2.14
N GLU A 288 13.27 27.61 -2.99
CA GLU A 288 13.21 27.35 -4.44
C GLU A 288 13.00 25.85 -4.73
N ALA A 289 13.69 24.95 -4.03
CA ALA A 289 13.52 23.50 -4.17
C ALA A 289 12.10 23.06 -3.78
N ILE A 290 11.57 23.57 -2.67
CA ILE A 290 10.18 23.33 -2.24
C ILE A 290 9.21 23.90 -3.29
N GLY A 291 9.46 25.10 -3.78
CA GLY A 291 8.67 25.74 -4.83
C GLY A 291 8.64 24.91 -6.12
N TYR A 292 9.80 24.41 -6.55
CA TYR A 292 9.94 23.55 -7.72
C TYR A 292 9.10 22.28 -7.59
N LEU A 293 9.17 21.57 -6.46
CA LEU A 293 8.36 20.39 -6.20
C LEU A 293 6.85 20.68 -6.18
N LYS A 294 6.45 21.82 -5.62
CA LYS A 294 5.05 22.27 -5.66
C LYS A 294 4.58 22.51 -7.10
N ASN A 295 5.42 23.09 -7.94
CA ASN A 295 5.11 23.31 -9.35
C ASN A 295 5.00 21.98 -10.10
N LEU A 296 5.92 21.04 -9.91
CA LEU A 296 5.82 19.70 -10.50
C LEU A 296 4.50 18.99 -10.11
N LYS A 297 4.10 19.10 -8.84
CA LYS A 297 2.81 18.56 -8.36
C LYS A 297 1.63 19.25 -9.04
N LYS A 298 1.66 20.57 -9.19
CA LYS A 298 0.62 21.37 -9.87
C LYS A 298 0.51 21.02 -11.36
N GLU A 299 1.64 20.81 -12.01
CA GLU A 299 1.75 20.41 -13.42
C GLU A 299 1.45 18.91 -13.63
N LYS A 300 1.13 18.17 -12.56
CA LYS A 300 0.94 16.71 -12.57
C LYS A 300 2.16 15.92 -13.05
N ARG A 301 3.33 16.51 -12.97
CA ARG A 301 4.62 15.89 -13.31
C ARG A 301 5.27 15.19 -12.12
N TYR A 302 4.78 15.41 -10.90
CA TYR A 302 5.16 14.65 -9.71
C TYR A 302 3.91 14.01 -9.11
N ALA A 303 3.75 12.71 -9.33
CA ALA A 303 2.61 11.92 -8.88
C ALA A 303 3.02 10.87 -7.84
N ARG A 304 2.14 10.63 -6.86
CA ARG A 304 2.38 9.69 -5.76
C ARG A 304 1.18 8.78 -5.57
N ASP A 305 1.44 7.47 -5.49
CA ASP A 305 0.49 6.43 -5.10
C ASP A 305 1.07 5.69 -3.89
N VAL A 306 0.88 6.27 -2.70
CA VAL A 306 1.54 5.82 -1.46
C VAL A 306 0.52 5.42 -0.40
N TYR A 307 0.77 4.32 0.32
CA TYR A 307 -0.15 3.65 1.24
C TYR A 307 0.52 3.16 2.53
#